data_8879da78f8a0fb444a237f8f468255c3
#
_entry.id   8879da78f8a0fb444a237f8f468255c3
#
_cell.length_a   1.000
_cell.length_b   1.000
_cell.length_c   1.000
_cell.angle_alpha   90.00
_cell.angle_beta   90.00
_cell.angle_gamma   90.00
#
_symmetry.space_group_name_H-M   'P 1'
#
loop_
_entity.id
_entity.type
_entity.pdbx_description
1 polymer ?
#
loop_
_entity_poly.entity_id
_entity_poly.type
_entity_poly.pdbx_seq_one_letter_code
_entity_poly.pdbx_strand_id
1 'polypeptide(L)'
;MKHKVKLLVAAGMLVAVSSAFGASHWLSLKDSKGNVVYEEKAMHETPSMVTPASDLNWMGRVNAIWDNELKAGEAGIIYVEADNPEQKLELRFNPFELNDAAAFQEKLGHPELNIPASLEGGYSFKRGTIHFGPAIDLQVLSQEEKHNMAQELREQAEQSGKDYAIKPVEFTDEFWNAKSVYAKGEEEVSLLVLNLGDGKNTASWEETIQMTKTQLQENGKDAILTQYADSARMELVWIVEDPYKRGNYQFSLESNSDDIDAEELKLIWKALLQ
;
A
#
# COMPACT_ATOMS: atom_id res chain seq x y z
N MET A 1 9.63 -51.13 -31.27
CA MET A 1 9.83 -50.72 -29.88
C MET A 1 9.34 -49.29 -29.73
N LYS A 2 8.20 -49.09 -29.05
CA LYS A 2 7.60 -47.77 -28.86
C LYS A 2 8.04 -47.23 -27.49
N HIS A 3 8.91 -46.23 -27.46
CA HIS A 3 9.27 -45.54 -26.21
C HIS A 3 8.10 -44.66 -25.78
N LYS A 4 7.46 -45.00 -24.68
CA LYS A 4 6.47 -44.12 -23.98
C LYS A 4 7.27 -43.14 -23.17
N VAL A 5 7.29 -41.88 -23.61
CA VAL A 5 7.77 -40.76 -22.80
C VAL A 5 6.73 -40.56 -21.69
N LYS A 6 7.13 -40.84 -20.45
CA LYS A 6 6.32 -40.48 -19.27
C LYS A 6 6.52 -39.00 -19.00
N LEU A 7 5.51 -38.23 -19.31
CA LEU A 7 5.41 -36.82 -18.87
C LEU A 7 5.21 -36.84 -17.34
N LEU A 8 6.25 -36.55 -16.59
CA LEU A 8 6.12 -36.28 -15.15
C LEU A 8 5.56 -34.88 -15.00
N VAL A 9 4.25 -34.77 -14.81
CA VAL A 9 3.63 -33.56 -14.29
C VAL A 9 3.99 -33.48 -12.81
N ALA A 10 4.92 -32.61 -12.46
CA ALA A 10 5.15 -32.25 -11.07
C ALA A 10 3.94 -31.48 -10.57
N ALA A 11 3.00 -32.21 -9.95
CA ALA A 11 1.91 -31.60 -9.20
C ALA A 11 2.54 -30.89 -7.99
N GLY A 12 2.61 -29.57 -8.01
CA GLY A 12 2.98 -28.78 -6.85
C GLY A 12 2.01 -29.13 -5.70
N MET A 13 2.52 -29.62 -4.59
CA MET A 13 1.69 -29.90 -3.41
C MET A 13 1.27 -28.57 -2.80
N LEU A 14 0.00 -28.27 -2.90
CA LEU A 14 -0.64 -27.20 -2.12
C LEU A 14 -0.80 -27.71 -0.69
N VAL A 15 0.08 -27.35 0.21
CA VAL A 15 -0.09 -27.63 1.64
C VAL A 15 -0.91 -26.50 2.22
N ALA A 16 -2.24 -26.70 2.27
CA ALA A 16 -3.13 -25.81 2.97
C ALA A 16 -3.18 -26.22 4.44
N VAL A 17 -2.60 -25.45 5.33
CA VAL A 17 -2.82 -25.56 6.77
C VAL A 17 -3.96 -24.62 7.12
N SER A 18 -5.20 -25.13 7.09
CA SER A 18 -6.34 -24.35 7.57
C SER A 18 -6.41 -24.47 9.08
N SER A 19 -6.32 -23.36 9.77
CA SER A 19 -6.61 -23.27 11.19
C SER A 19 -7.77 -22.31 11.39
N ALA A 20 -8.90 -22.84 11.88
CA ALA A 20 -10.00 -22.02 12.38
C ALA A 20 -9.54 -21.43 13.71
N PHE A 21 -9.37 -20.11 13.78
CA PHE A 21 -8.77 -19.46 14.94
C PHE A 21 -9.81 -18.85 15.87
N GLY A 22 -9.84 -19.45 17.08
CA GLY A 22 -9.86 -18.65 18.28
C GLY A 22 -8.41 -18.49 18.78
N ALA A 23 -8.00 -17.25 18.98
CA ALA A 23 -6.81 -16.75 19.68
C ALA A 23 -5.42 -17.32 19.31
N SER A 24 -4.55 -16.40 18.86
CA SER A 24 -3.09 -16.43 18.99
C SER A 24 -2.23 -17.30 18.06
N HIS A 25 -2.53 -17.43 16.78
CA HIS A 25 -1.48 -17.89 15.87
C HIS A 25 -1.00 -16.75 14.97
N TRP A 26 0.23 -16.34 15.20
CA TRP A 26 0.97 -15.35 14.43
C TRP A 26 1.38 -15.96 13.09
N LEU A 27 0.82 -15.47 11.97
CA LEU A 27 1.30 -15.82 10.66
C LEU A 27 2.41 -14.85 10.27
N SER A 28 3.44 -15.37 9.63
CA SER A 28 4.55 -14.55 9.15
C SER A 28 5.06 -15.07 7.82
N LEU A 29 5.57 -14.14 7.00
CA LEU A 29 6.30 -14.46 5.78
C LEU A 29 7.77 -14.09 5.95
N LYS A 30 8.64 -14.89 5.34
CA LYS A 30 10.10 -14.76 5.46
C LYS A 30 10.73 -14.50 4.10
N ASP A 31 11.87 -13.82 4.13
CA ASP A 31 12.77 -13.74 2.99
C ASP A 31 13.56 -15.07 2.80
N SER A 32 14.34 -15.17 1.74
CA SER A 32 15.18 -16.35 1.44
C SER A 32 16.25 -16.62 2.48
N LYS A 33 16.58 -15.63 3.34
CA LYS A 33 17.53 -15.75 4.43
C LYS A 33 16.88 -16.23 5.73
N GLY A 34 15.54 -16.37 5.75
CA GLY A 34 14.75 -16.78 6.90
C GLY A 34 14.37 -15.64 7.86
N ASN A 35 14.65 -14.38 7.50
CA ASN A 35 14.20 -13.23 8.29
C ASN A 35 12.71 -13.01 8.11
N VAL A 36 12.00 -12.70 9.20
CA VAL A 36 10.59 -12.30 9.13
C VAL A 36 10.50 -10.90 8.55
N VAL A 37 9.86 -10.75 7.39
CA VAL A 37 9.64 -9.48 6.69
C VAL A 37 8.19 -9.04 6.66
N TYR A 38 7.27 -9.96 6.97
CA TYR A 38 5.87 -9.68 7.21
C TYR A 38 5.38 -10.48 8.41
N GLU A 39 4.65 -9.85 9.30
CA GLU A 39 3.96 -10.54 10.39
C GLU A 39 2.60 -9.92 10.66
N GLU A 40 1.73 -10.72 11.21
CA GLU A 40 0.39 -10.30 11.60
C GLU A 40 0.24 -10.33 13.12
N LYS A 41 -0.43 -9.29 13.68
CA LYS A 41 -0.65 -9.16 15.12
C LYS A 41 -2.09 -8.74 15.41
N ALA A 42 -2.70 -9.36 16.42
CA ALA A 42 -3.91 -8.82 17.00
C ALA A 42 -3.58 -7.53 17.78
N MET A 43 -4.39 -6.49 17.58
CA MET A 43 -4.30 -5.26 18.39
C MET A 43 -5.23 -5.39 19.58
N HIS A 44 -4.67 -5.21 20.78
CA HIS A 44 -5.47 -4.83 21.92
C HIS A 44 -5.78 -3.34 21.81
N GLU A 45 -6.96 -2.92 22.30
CA GLU A 45 -7.45 -1.55 22.21
C GLU A 45 -6.35 -0.51 22.45
N THR A 46 -6.13 0.35 21.47
CA THR A 46 -5.23 1.50 21.61
C THR A 46 -6.02 2.58 22.38
N PRO A 47 -5.43 3.21 23.42
CA PRO A 47 -6.08 4.32 24.08
C PRO A 47 -6.44 5.40 23.06
N SER A 48 -7.71 5.80 23.01
CA SER A 48 -8.16 6.88 22.17
C SER A 48 -7.49 8.19 22.61
N MET A 49 -6.60 8.72 21.77
CA MET A 49 -6.05 10.06 21.99
C MET A 49 -7.11 11.09 21.68
N VAL A 50 -7.42 11.93 22.68
CA VAL A 50 -8.33 13.06 22.48
C VAL A 50 -7.56 14.20 21.81
N THR A 51 -7.87 14.47 20.55
CA THR A 51 -7.31 15.61 19.82
C THR A 51 -7.99 16.90 20.26
N PRO A 52 -7.25 17.97 20.63
CA PRO A 52 -7.85 19.27 20.95
C PRO A 52 -8.72 19.82 19.82
N ALA A 53 -9.81 20.53 20.18
CA ALA A 53 -10.73 21.08 19.18
C ALA A 53 -10.06 22.11 18.24
N SER A 54 -9.08 22.88 18.73
CA SER A 54 -8.27 23.78 17.90
C SER A 54 -7.52 23.06 16.81
N ASP A 55 -6.93 21.91 17.14
CA ASP A 55 -6.19 21.08 16.19
C ASP A 55 -7.12 20.45 15.15
N LEU A 56 -8.33 20.08 15.55
CA LEU A 56 -9.36 19.58 14.62
C LEU A 56 -9.80 20.66 13.62
N ASN A 57 -9.98 21.90 14.07
CA ASN A 57 -10.37 23.02 13.19
C ASN A 57 -9.24 23.34 12.20
N TRP A 58 -8.01 23.46 12.68
CA TRP A 58 -6.83 23.68 11.83
C TRP A 58 -6.67 22.55 10.81
N MET A 59 -6.72 21.29 11.24
CA MET A 59 -6.59 20.13 10.36
C MET A 59 -7.72 20.09 9.31
N GLY A 60 -8.94 20.47 9.68
CA GLY A 60 -10.07 20.59 8.74
C GLY A 60 -9.79 21.61 7.63
N ARG A 61 -9.17 22.76 7.95
CA ARG A 61 -8.74 23.74 6.95
C ARG A 61 -7.62 23.24 6.06
N VAL A 62 -6.60 22.60 6.65
CA VAL A 62 -5.51 21.98 5.89
C VAL A 62 -6.06 20.96 4.90
N ASN A 63 -6.97 20.08 5.34
CA ASN A 63 -7.57 19.09 4.45
C ASN A 63 -8.38 19.73 3.32
N ALA A 64 -9.16 20.78 3.61
CA ALA A 64 -9.91 21.50 2.59
C ALA A 64 -9.00 22.16 1.54
N ILE A 65 -7.86 22.71 1.95
CA ILE A 65 -6.86 23.29 1.04
C ILE A 65 -6.20 22.17 0.23
N TRP A 66 -5.80 21.08 0.87
CA TRP A 66 -5.23 19.91 0.20
C TRP A 66 -6.15 19.39 -0.91
N ASP A 67 -7.42 19.15 -0.59
CA ASP A 67 -8.42 18.62 -1.53
C ASP A 67 -8.68 19.55 -2.74
N ASN A 68 -8.56 20.86 -2.55
CA ASN A 68 -8.91 21.84 -3.59
C ASN A 68 -7.71 22.35 -4.40
N GLU A 69 -6.52 22.37 -3.83
CA GLU A 69 -5.35 23.05 -4.42
C GLU A 69 -4.28 22.07 -4.94
N LEU A 70 -4.13 20.88 -4.34
CA LEU A 70 -3.14 19.88 -4.77
C LEU A 70 -3.77 18.85 -5.70
N LYS A 71 -3.20 18.71 -6.89
CA LYS A 71 -3.63 17.72 -7.89
C LYS A 71 -2.96 16.37 -7.69
N ALA A 72 -3.44 15.37 -8.43
CA ALA A 72 -2.76 14.08 -8.51
C ALA A 72 -1.29 14.25 -8.92
N GLY A 73 -0.37 13.60 -8.19
CA GLY A 73 1.06 13.70 -8.40
C GLY A 73 1.71 15.02 -7.92
N GLU A 74 1.05 15.79 -7.09
CA GLU A 74 1.59 17.00 -6.46
C GLU A 74 1.79 16.81 -4.96
N ALA A 75 2.83 17.47 -4.41
CA ALA A 75 3.10 17.54 -2.99
C ALA A 75 3.35 19.00 -2.57
N GLY A 76 3.03 19.33 -1.32
CA GLY A 76 3.25 20.66 -0.80
C GLY A 76 3.25 20.73 0.72
N ILE A 77 4.00 21.69 1.25
CA ILE A 77 3.92 22.11 2.65
C ILE A 77 2.86 23.18 2.76
N ILE A 78 1.82 22.94 3.53
CA ILE A 78 0.68 23.83 3.74
C ILE A 78 0.86 24.57 5.06
N TYR A 79 0.76 25.88 5.00
CA TYR A 79 0.61 26.76 6.14
C TYR A 79 -0.79 27.39 6.13
N VAL A 80 -1.45 27.41 7.27
CA VAL A 80 -2.76 28.08 7.48
C VAL A 80 -2.62 29.02 8.67
N GLU A 81 -3.00 30.29 8.53
CA GLU A 81 -2.94 31.29 9.59
C GLU A 81 -4.00 31.05 10.67
N ALA A 82 -5.23 30.76 10.25
CA ALA A 82 -6.36 30.61 11.16
C ALA A 82 -6.24 29.36 12.02
N ASP A 83 -6.54 29.50 13.32
CA ASP A 83 -6.48 28.42 14.31
C ASP A 83 -5.08 27.79 14.48
N ASN A 84 -4.00 28.53 14.13
CA ASN A 84 -2.62 28.05 14.12
C ASN A 84 -1.65 28.92 14.96
N PRO A 85 -1.87 29.08 16.28
CA PRO A 85 -1.01 29.89 17.12
C PRO A 85 0.43 29.36 17.24
N GLU A 86 0.64 28.08 16.99
CA GLU A 86 1.95 27.42 17.04
C GLU A 86 2.70 27.45 15.69
N GLN A 87 2.12 28.08 14.67
CA GLN A 87 2.71 28.15 13.31
C GLN A 87 3.03 26.78 12.74
N LYS A 88 2.14 25.80 12.95
CA LYS A 88 2.29 24.42 12.43
C LYS A 88 2.34 24.40 10.91
N LEU A 89 3.18 23.53 10.39
CA LEU A 89 3.30 23.18 8.98
C LEU A 89 2.76 21.76 8.76
N GLU A 90 2.11 21.54 7.64
CA GLU A 90 1.64 20.22 7.28
C GLU A 90 2.09 19.84 5.88
N LEU A 91 2.76 18.70 5.76
CA LEU A 91 3.14 18.13 4.49
C LEU A 91 2.00 17.25 3.97
N ARG A 92 1.51 17.57 2.76
CA ARG A 92 0.47 16.81 2.06
C ARG A 92 0.93 16.47 0.66
N PHE A 93 0.49 15.33 0.16
CA PHE A 93 0.77 14.90 -1.20
C PHE A 93 -0.34 13.97 -1.72
N ASN A 94 -0.55 14.03 -3.02
CA ASN A 94 -1.47 13.17 -3.73
C ASN A 94 -0.71 12.13 -4.56
N PRO A 95 -1.21 10.89 -4.66
CA PRO A 95 -0.60 9.88 -5.51
C PRO A 95 -0.66 10.28 -6.98
N PHE A 96 0.24 9.71 -7.76
CA PHE A 96 0.10 9.72 -9.22
C PHE A 96 -1.04 8.76 -9.60
N GLU A 97 -1.94 9.23 -10.45
CA GLU A 97 -3.07 8.43 -10.95
C GLU A 97 -2.87 8.13 -12.43
N LEU A 98 -3.00 6.88 -12.83
CA LEU A 98 -2.70 6.39 -14.17
C LEU A 98 -3.78 5.40 -14.62
N ASN A 99 -4.24 5.54 -15.85
CA ASN A 99 -5.31 4.70 -16.43
C ASN A 99 -4.78 3.77 -17.55
N ASP A 100 -3.47 3.69 -17.71
CA ASP A 100 -2.79 2.84 -18.67
C ASP A 100 -1.66 2.05 -17.99
N ALA A 101 -1.61 0.73 -18.23
CA ALA A 101 -0.66 -0.15 -17.59
C ALA A 101 0.80 0.15 -17.96
N ALA A 102 1.06 0.53 -19.22
CA ALA A 102 2.42 0.83 -19.66
C ALA A 102 2.91 2.14 -19.04
N ALA A 103 2.06 3.17 -19.01
CA ALA A 103 2.36 4.43 -18.33
C ALA A 103 2.55 4.22 -16.81
N PHE A 104 1.77 3.31 -16.20
CA PHE A 104 1.94 2.94 -14.80
C PHE A 104 3.30 2.28 -14.54
N GLN A 105 3.67 1.30 -15.37
CA GLN A 105 4.96 0.61 -15.25
C GLN A 105 6.14 1.57 -15.49
N GLU A 106 6.03 2.46 -16.47
CA GLU A 106 7.04 3.50 -16.74
C GLU A 106 7.19 4.45 -15.57
N LYS A 107 6.08 4.96 -15.02
CA LYS A 107 6.10 5.88 -13.87
C LYS A 107 6.63 5.22 -12.62
N LEU A 108 6.30 3.93 -12.39
CA LEU A 108 6.80 3.16 -11.26
C LEU A 108 8.34 3.08 -11.25
N GLY A 109 8.98 2.99 -12.42
CA GLY A 109 10.44 2.99 -12.54
C GLY A 109 11.13 1.69 -12.09
N HIS A 110 10.35 0.64 -11.81
CA HIS A 110 10.79 -0.65 -11.28
C HIS A 110 10.40 -1.80 -12.22
N PRO A 111 11.16 -2.03 -13.31
CA PRO A 111 10.82 -3.04 -14.31
C PRO A 111 10.82 -4.46 -13.75
N GLU A 112 11.55 -4.70 -12.66
CA GLU A 112 11.59 -5.99 -11.97
C GLU A 112 10.27 -6.38 -11.30
N LEU A 113 9.39 -5.42 -11.02
CA LEU A 113 8.09 -5.68 -10.40
C LEU A 113 7.04 -6.19 -11.39
N ASN A 114 7.24 -5.97 -12.68
CA ASN A 114 6.41 -6.45 -13.77
C ASN A 114 4.89 -6.40 -13.46
N ILE A 115 4.35 -5.20 -13.35
CA ILE A 115 2.89 -5.03 -13.15
C ILE A 115 2.19 -5.34 -14.49
N PRO A 116 1.40 -6.43 -14.59
CA PRO A 116 0.88 -6.87 -15.87
C PRO A 116 -0.28 -5.99 -16.36
N ALA A 117 -0.48 -5.93 -17.67
CA ALA A 117 -1.63 -5.26 -18.29
C ALA A 117 -2.96 -6.04 -18.08
N SER A 118 -2.88 -7.33 -17.76
CA SER A 118 -4.03 -8.18 -17.43
C SER A 118 -3.64 -9.26 -16.44
N LEU A 119 -4.60 -9.69 -15.62
CA LEU A 119 -4.47 -10.83 -14.72
C LEU A 119 -5.16 -12.06 -15.31
N GLU A 120 -4.78 -13.24 -14.78
CA GLU A 120 -5.47 -14.50 -15.09
C GLU A 120 -6.96 -14.36 -14.77
N GLY A 121 -7.82 -15.10 -15.48
CA GLY A 121 -9.27 -14.98 -15.35
C GLY A 121 -9.91 -13.88 -16.22
N GLY A 122 -9.10 -13.12 -17.00
CA GLY A 122 -9.58 -12.11 -17.97
C GLY A 122 -9.78 -10.71 -17.38
N TYR A 123 -9.13 -10.41 -16.25
CA TYR A 123 -9.12 -9.07 -15.68
C TYR A 123 -8.12 -8.18 -16.43
N SER A 124 -8.56 -7.01 -16.87
CA SER A 124 -7.72 -6.02 -17.55
C SER A 124 -7.43 -4.84 -16.62
N PHE A 125 -6.22 -4.27 -16.72
CA PHE A 125 -5.84 -3.07 -15.99
C PHE A 125 -6.86 -1.95 -16.25
N LYS A 126 -7.37 -1.36 -15.18
CA LYS A 126 -8.37 -0.28 -15.21
C LYS A 126 -7.78 1.05 -14.79
N ARG A 127 -7.07 1.08 -13.69
CA ARG A 127 -6.43 2.25 -13.10
C ARG A 127 -5.34 1.84 -12.12
N GLY A 128 -4.44 2.76 -11.83
CA GLY A 128 -3.46 2.56 -10.77
C GLY A 128 -3.07 3.86 -10.10
N THR A 129 -2.57 3.75 -8.87
CA THR A 129 -2.04 4.85 -8.07
C THR A 129 -0.65 4.50 -7.58
N ILE A 130 0.28 5.48 -7.63
CA ILE A 130 1.64 5.31 -7.12
C ILE A 130 1.91 6.43 -6.13
N HIS A 131 2.34 6.07 -4.93
CA HIS A 131 2.77 6.99 -3.88
C HIS A 131 4.29 6.99 -3.81
N PHE A 132 4.90 8.12 -4.15
CA PHE A 132 6.31 8.37 -3.92
C PHE A 132 6.50 9.12 -2.60
N GLY A 133 7.66 8.97 -1.98
CA GLY A 133 8.03 9.76 -0.82
C GLY A 133 8.29 11.22 -1.22
N PRO A 134 7.82 12.22 -0.45
CA PRO A 134 8.23 13.60 -0.67
C PRO A 134 9.73 13.77 -0.36
N ALA A 135 10.40 14.66 -1.10
CA ALA A 135 11.85 14.90 -0.96
C ALA A 135 12.22 15.64 0.35
N ILE A 136 11.24 15.96 1.18
CA ILE A 136 11.43 16.61 2.48
C ILE A 136 10.63 15.84 3.55
N ASP A 137 11.24 15.72 4.72
CA ASP A 137 10.57 15.20 5.91
C ASP A 137 10.57 16.31 6.99
N LEU A 138 9.38 16.81 7.31
CA LEU A 138 9.22 17.83 8.34
C LEU A 138 9.66 17.34 9.74
N GLN A 139 9.69 16.03 10.00
CA GLN A 139 10.07 15.52 11.31
C GLN A 139 11.57 15.67 11.60
N VAL A 140 12.41 15.63 10.56
CA VAL A 140 13.86 15.75 10.71
C VAL A 140 14.36 17.21 10.69
N LEU A 141 13.50 18.16 10.30
CA LEU A 141 13.86 19.58 10.32
C LEU A 141 13.99 20.09 11.76
N SER A 142 14.99 20.95 11.99
CA SER A 142 15.13 21.68 13.24
C SER A 142 13.96 22.64 13.48
N GLN A 143 13.76 23.06 14.72
CA GLN A 143 12.72 24.03 15.06
C GLN A 143 12.95 25.40 14.37
N GLU A 144 14.23 25.79 14.19
CA GLU A 144 14.60 27.02 13.48
C GLU A 144 14.20 26.95 11.99
N GLU A 145 14.46 25.82 11.32
CA GLU A 145 14.08 25.62 9.91
C GLU A 145 12.56 25.63 9.73
N LYS A 146 11.83 24.95 10.63
CA LYS A 146 10.35 24.99 10.62
C LYS A 146 9.81 26.38 10.84
N HIS A 147 10.37 27.11 11.81
CA HIS A 147 9.95 28.49 12.10
C HIS A 147 10.20 29.43 10.90
N ASN A 148 11.40 29.36 10.30
CA ASN A 148 11.73 30.17 9.13
C ASN A 148 10.80 29.87 7.94
N MET A 149 10.51 28.60 7.72
CA MET A 149 9.58 28.16 6.66
C MET A 149 8.16 28.64 6.94
N ALA A 150 7.69 28.58 8.18
CA ALA A 150 6.39 29.08 8.56
C ALA A 150 6.27 30.59 8.37
N GLN A 151 7.31 31.35 8.70
CA GLN A 151 7.36 32.81 8.45
C GLN A 151 7.33 33.12 6.94
N GLU A 152 8.13 32.42 6.12
CA GLU A 152 8.12 32.58 4.66
C GLU A 152 6.70 32.36 4.09
N LEU A 153 6.05 31.27 4.51
CA LEU A 153 4.71 30.93 4.03
C LEU A 153 3.63 31.90 4.54
N ARG A 154 3.77 32.39 5.76
CA ARG A 154 2.89 33.43 6.29
C ARG A 154 2.99 34.73 5.46
N GLU A 155 4.19 35.18 5.16
CA GLU A 155 4.40 36.36 4.31
C GLU A 155 3.79 36.17 2.91
N GLN A 156 3.90 34.96 2.33
CA GLN A 156 3.26 34.63 1.05
C GLN A 156 1.73 34.65 1.14
N ALA A 157 1.15 34.12 2.22
CA ALA A 157 -0.30 34.18 2.47
C ALA A 157 -0.78 35.63 2.56
N GLU A 158 -0.11 36.48 3.35
CA GLU A 158 -0.41 37.92 3.50
C GLU A 158 -0.33 38.66 2.15
N GLN A 159 0.75 38.42 1.37
CA GLN A 159 0.96 39.04 0.04
C GLN A 159 -0.10 38.61 -0.98
N SER A 160 -0.57 37.38 -0.91
CA SER A 160 -1.60 36.85 -1.82
C SER A 160 -3.03 37.24 -1.39
N GLY A 161 -3.21 37.78 -0.18
CA GLY A 161 -4.53 38.06 0.42
C GLY A 161 -5.30 36.80 0.81
N LYS A 162 -4.63 35.68 0.93
CA LYS A 162 -5.18 34.40 1.40
C LYS A 162 -4.83 34.20 2.88
N ASP A 163 -5.56 33.33 3.57
CA ASP A 163 -5.24 32.88 4.93
C ASP A 163 -4.37 31.62 4.97
N TYR A 164 -3.82 31.22 3.81
CA TYR A 164 -2.91 30.08 3.65
C TYR A 164 -1.87 30.32 2.55
N ALA A 165 -0.80 29.52 2.60
CA ALA A 165 0.17 29.40 1.53
C ALA A 165 0.59 27.92 1.37
N ILE A 166 1.06 27.58 0.16
CA ILE A 166 1.55 26.23 -0.18
C ILE A 166 2.93 26.37 -0.79
N LYS A 167 3.90 25.67 -0.22
CA LYS A 167 5.24 25.51 -0.79
C LYS A 167 5.29 24.18 -1.53
N PRO A 168 5.42 24.17 -2.87
CA PRO A 168 5.56 22.93 -3.64
C PRO A 168 6.75 22.10 -3.15
N VAL A 169 6.60 20.79 -3.15
CA VAL A 169 7.64 19.82 -2.77
C VAL A 169 7.82 18.80 -3.89
N GLU A 170 9.06 18.53 -4.25
CA GLU A 170 9.38 17.45 -5.18
C GLU A 170 9.22 16.07 -4.53
N PHE A 171 9.02 15.04 -5.35
CA PHE A 171 9.05 13.65 -4.90
C PHE A 171 10.45 13.05 -5.07
N THR A 172 10.78 12.07 -4.26
CA THR A 172 11.91 11.17 -4.51
C THR A 172 11.56 10.19 -5.63
N ASP A 173 12.55 9.45 -6.11
CA ASP A 173 12.34 8.39 -7.12
C ASP A 173 11.88 7.06 -6.48
N GLU A 174 11.78 7.01 -5.15
CA GLU A 174 11.40 5.81 -4.42
C GLU A 174 9.90 5.83 -4.10
N PHE A 175 9.17 4.86 -4.65
CA PHE A 175 7.80 4.62 -4.24
C PHE A 175 7.77 3.84 -2.93
N TRP A 176 6.76 4.09 -2.11
CA TRP A 176 6.48 3.27 -0.93
C TRP A 176 5.23 2.40 -1.09
N ASN A 177 4.32 2.79 -1.99
CA ASN A 177 3.06 2.08 -2.26
C ASN A 177 2.67 2.27 -3.73
N ALA A 178 2.31 1.18 -4.39
CA ALA A 178 1.74 1.19 -5.73
C ALA A 178 0.54 0.24 -5.76
N LYS A 179 -0.64 0.74 -6.17
CA LYS A 179 -1.87 -0.04 -6.27
C LYS A 179 -2.39 0.00 -7.68
N SER A 180 -2.59 -1.16 -8.29
CA SER A 180 -3.25 -1.33 -9.58
C SER A 180 -4.58 -2.05 -9.39
N VAL A 181 -5.62 -1.60 -10.09
CA VAL A 181 -6.96 -2.15 -10.09
C VAL A 181 -7.24 -2.75 -11.45
N TYR A 182 -7.68 -3.98 -11.47
CA TYR A 182 -8.05 -4.73 -12.66
C TYR A 182 -9.54 -5.02 -12.63
N ALA A 183 -10.19 -4.97 -13.79
CA ALA A 183 -11.62 -5.19 -13.90
C ALA A 183 -11.97 -6.23 -14.97
N LYS A 184 -13.04 -6.98 -14.68
CA LYS A 184 -13.72 -7.90 -15.60
C LYS A 184 -15.23 -7.68 -15.45
N GLY A 185 -15.80 -6.86 -16.33
CA GLY A 185 -17.17 -6.37 -16.13
C GLY A 185 -17.25 -5.45 -14.90
N GLU A 186 -18.06 -5.82 -13.93
CA GLU A 186 -18.22 -5.10 -12.65
C GLU A 186 -17.29 -5.61 -11.53
N GLU A 187 -16.68 -6.76 -11.73
CA GLU A 187 -15.74 -7.36 -10.78
C GLU A 187 -14.41 -6.62 -10.79
N GLU A 188 -13.87 -6.35 -9.62
CA GLU A 188 -12.55 -5.71 -9.47
C GLU A 188 -11.64 -6.54 -8.55
N VAL A 189 -10.39 -6.68 -9.00
CA VAL A 189 -9.26 -7.20 -8.20
C VAL A 189 -8.20 -6.11 -8.13
N SER A 190 -7.67 -5.87 -6.93
CA SER A 190 -6.57 -4.95 -6.71
C SER A 190 -5.28 -5.70 -6.47
N LEU A 191 -4.19 -5.24 -7.09
CA LEU A 191 -2.83 -5.66 -6.78
C LEU A 191 -2.11 -4.48 -6.12
N LEU A 192 -1.77 -4.64 -4.85
CA LEU A 192 -1.01 -3.68 -4.06
C LEU A 192 0.43 -4.15 -3.94
N VAL A 193 1.38 -3.22 -4.08
CA VAL A 193 2.80 -3.45 -3.83
C VAL A 193 3.29 -2.42 -2.82
N LEU A 194 3.81 -2.88 -1.70
CA LEU A 194 4.49 -2.05 -0.71
C LEU A 194 6.01 -2.27 -0.86
N ASN A 195 6.75 -1.19 -0.97
CA ASN A 195 8.21 -1.23 -0.90
C ASN A 195 8.62 -1.23 0.58
N LEU A 196 9.11 -2.36 1.05
CA LEU A 196 9.53 -2.51 2.45
C LEU A 196 11.00 -2.09 2.66
N GLY A 197 11.78 -1.97 1.59
CA GLY A 197 13.23 -1.81 1.71
C GLY A 197 13.82 -2.96 2.54
N ASP A 198 14.69 -2.63 3.48
CA ASP A 198 15.22 -3.58 4.48
C ASP A 198 14.29 -3.73 5.70
N GLY A 199 13.13 -3.11 5.66
CA GLY A 199 12.17 -3.09 6.76
C GLY A 199 11.30 -4.35 6.81
N LYS A 200 10.41 -4.33 7.81
CA LYS A 200 9.40 -5.34 8.05
C LYS A 200 8.04 -4.66 8.13
N ASN A 201 7.02 -5.26 7.53
CA ASN A 201 5.65 -4.84 7.74
C ASN A 201 4.98 -5.67 8.83
N THR A 202 4.19 -5.00 9.68
CA THR A 202 3.34 -5.64 10.69
C THR A 202 1.90 -5.23 10.40
N ALA A 203 1.11 -6.17 9.92
CA ALA A 203 -0.33 -5.99 9.80
C ALA A 203 -0.99 -6.24 11.16
N SER A 204 -1.89 -5.36 11.57
CA SER A 204 -2.63 -5.48 12.82
C SER A 204 -4.13 -5.41 12.56
N TRP A 205 -4.90 -6.16 13.34
CA TRP A 205 -6.35 -6.15 13.28
C TRP A 205 -6.95 -6.20 14.69
N GLU A 206 -8.18 -5.73 14.82
CA GLU A 206 -8.93 -5.86 16.05
C GLU A 206 -9.35 -7.33 16.27
N GLU A 207 -9.21 -7.83 17.49
CA GLU A 207 -9.57 -9.23 17.82
C GLU A 207 -11.05 -9.56 17.57
N THR A 208 -11.89 -8.55 17.48
CA THR A 208 -13.33 -8.71 17.18
C THR A 208 -13.62 -9.08 15.73
N ILE A 209 -12.66 -8.86 14.82
CA ILE A 209 -12.84 -9.18 13.40
C ILE A 209 -12.70 -10.69 13.19
N GLN A 210 -13.79 -11.32 12.76
CA GLN A 210 -13.78 -12.73 12.42
C GLN A 210 -13.21 -12.94 11.02
N MET A 211 -12.17 -13.75 10.93
CA MET A 211 -11.52 -14.09 9.66
C MET A 211 -10.96 -15.52 9.70
N THR A 212 -10.85 -16.10 8.53
CA THR A 212 -10.13 -17.36 8.31
C THR A 212 -8.84 -17.07 7.57
N LYS A 213 -7.73 -17.64 8.06
CA LYS A 213 -6.42 -17.50 7.45
C LYS A 213 -5.88 -18.84 7.02
N THR A 214 -5.33 -18.89 5.83
CA THR A 214 -4.74 -20.10 5.24
C THR A 214 -3.35 -19.77 4.74
N GLN A 215 -2.35 -20.49 5.25
CA GLN A 215 -1.00 -20.42 4.68
C GLN A 215 -0.94 -21.27 3.41
N LEU A 216 -0.42 -20.70 2.35
CA LEU A 216 -0.27 -21.32 1.03
C LEU A 216 1.21 -21.41 0.68
N GLN A 217 1.56 -22.39 -0.15
CA GLN A 217 2.89 -22.49 -0.74
C GLN A 217 2.77 -22.88 -2.22
N GLU A 218 3.43 -22.14 -3.10
CA GLU A 218 3.50 -22.40 -4.53
C GLU A 218 4.89 -22.03 -5.06
N ASN A 219 5.52 -22.90 -5.83
CA ASN A 219 6.87 -22.69 -6.40
C ASN A 219 7.92 -22.22 -5.36
N GLY A 220 7.82 -22.72 -4.10
CA GLY A 220 8.72 -22.33 -3.00
C GLY A 220 8.47 -20.95 -2.44
N LYS A 221 7.38 -20.28 -2.83
CA LYS A 221 6.90 -19.01 -2.25
C LYS A 221 5.77 -19.28 -1.29
N ASP A 222 5.87 -18.70 -0.10
CA ASP A 222 4.80 -18.72 0.90
C ASP A 222 3.87 -17.53 0.71
N ALA A 223 2.57 -17.72 0.97
CA ALA A 223 1.57 -16.67 1.00
C ALA A 223 0.58 -16.90 2.13
N ILE A 224 -0.14 -15.85 2.52
CA ILE A 224 -1.23 -15.88 3.49
C ILE A 224 -2.49 -15.41 2.80
N LEU A 225 -3.50 -16.28 2.75
CA LEU A 225 -4.85 -15.94 2.30
C LEU A 225 -5.72 -15.66 3.52
N THR A 226 -6.29 -14.47 3.60
CA THR A 226 -7.24 -14.03 4.62
C THR A 226 -8.62 -13.88 3.99
N GLN A 227 -9.64 -14.48 4.60
CA GLN A 227 -11.05 -14.35 4.22
C GLN A 227 -11.81 -13.79 5.42
N TYR A 228 -12.53 -12.68 5.23
CA TYR A 228 -13.28 -12.00 6.28
C TYR A 228 -14.69 -12.56 6.36
N ALA A 229 -15.14 -12.95 7.56
CA ALA A 229 -16.43 -13.63 7.72
C ALA A 229 -17.65 -12.73 7.45
N ASP A 230 -17.50 -11.42 7.74
CA ASP A 230 -18.61 -10.45 7.70
C ASP A 230 -18.65 -9.66 6.38
N SER A 231 -17.83 -10.01 5.40
CA SER A 231 -17.76 -9.33 4.10
C SER A 231 -17.21 -10.24 3.01
N ALA A 232 -17.44 -9.87 1.75
CA ALA A 232 -16.81 -10.51 0.59
C ALA A 232 -15.30 -10.26 0.49
N ARG A 233 -14.71 -9.53 1.45
CA ARG A 233 -13.29 -9.17 1.40
C ARG A 233 -12.42 -10.41 1.55
N MET A 234 -11.48 -10.51 0.62
CA MET A 234 -10.37 -11.47 0.67
C MET A 234 -9.08 -10.75 0.36
N GLU A 235 -8.00 -11.23 0.96
CA GLU A 235 -6.65 -10.71 0.74
C GLU A 235 -5.66 -11.87 0.70
N LEU A 236 -4.78 -11.88 -0.30
CA LEU A 236 -3.70 -12.83 -0.43
C LEU A 236 -2.36 -12.09 -0.46
N VAL A 237 -1.53 -12.28 0.55
CA VAL A 237 -0.26 -11.56 0.77
C VAL A 237 0.93 -12.48 0.54
N TRP A 238 1.95 -12.02 -0.19
CA TRP A 238 3.24 -12.70 -0.34
C TRP A 238 4.39 -11.71 -0.41
N ILE A 239 5.61 -12.23 -0.30
CA ILE A 239 6.85 -11.43 -0.35
C ILE A 239 7.64 -11.77 -1.61
N VAL A 240 8.16 -10.72 -2.25
CA VAL A 240 9.10 -10.81 -3.37
C VAL A 240 10.37 -10.05 -2.97
N GLU A 241 11.51 -10.71 -3.08
CA GLU A 241 12.80 -10.05 -2.84
C GLU A 241 13.21 -9.25 -4.08
N ASP A 242 13.76 -8.05 -3.85
CA ASP A 242 14.37 -7.27 -4.92
C ASP A 242 15.58 -8.05 -5.49
N PRO A 243 15.61 -8.34 -6.81
CA PRO A 243 16.73 -9.05 -7.42
C PRO A 243 18.06 -8.28 -7.29
N TYR A 244 18.01 -6.98 -7.09
CA TYR A 244 19.19 -6.14 -6.84
C TYR A 244 19.56 -6.02 -5.36
N LYS A 245 18.87 -6.76 -4.47
CA LYS A 245 19.10 -6.81 -3.01
C LYS A 245 18.93 -5.47 -2.29
N ARG A 246 18.05 -4.60 -2.80
CA ARG A 246 17.71 -3.32 -2.18
C ARG A 246 16.63 -3.46 -1.09
N GLY A 247 16.13 -4.70 -0.87
CA GLY A 247 15.12 -4.98 0.14
C GLY A 247 14.05 -5.98 -0.32
N ASN A 248 12.85 -5.82 0.20
CA ASN A 248 11.72 -6.70 -0.06
C ASN A 248 10.51 -5.88 -0.52
N TYR A 249 9.67 -6.50 -1.32
CA TYR A 249 8.35 -6.00 -1.70
C TYR A 249 7.28 -6.92 -1.10
N GLN A 250 6.30 -6.33 -0.47
CA GLN A 250 5.07 -7.06 -0.13
C GLN A 250 4.07 -6.85 -1.26
N PHE A 251 3.56 -7.93 -1.77
CA PHE A 251 2.44 -7.94 -2.71
C PHE A 251 1.18 -8.38 -2.00
N SER A 252 0.04 -7.75 -2.31
CA SER A 252 -1.28 -8.18 -1.85
C SER A 252 -2.26 -8.17 -3.02
N LEU A 253 -2.96 -9.29 -3.24
CA LEU A 253 -4.14 -9.36 -4.08
C LEU A 253 -5.36 -9.19 -3.19
N GLU A 254 -6.23 -8.23 -3.53
CA GLU A 254 -7.44 -7.93 -2.76
C GLU A 254 -8.69 -8.00 -3.64
N SER A 255 -9.76 -8.57 -3.12
CA SER A 255 -11.11 -8.49 -3.68
C SER A 255 -12.12 -8.17 -2.59
N ASN A 256 -13.16 -7.41 -2.96
CA ASN A 256 -14.34 -7.14 -2.13
C ASN A 256 -15.63 -7.59 -2.84
N SER A 257 -15.54 -8.47 -3.85
CA SER A 257 -16.67 -8.96 -4.63
C SER A 257 -17.08 -10.34 -4.18
N ASP A 258 -18.39 -10.58 -3.99
CA ASP A 258 -18.96 -11.90 -3.71
C ASP A 258 -18.82 -12.87 -4.92
N ASP A 259 -18.59 -12.34 -6.11
CA ASP A 259 -18.46 -13.12 -7.34
C ASP A 259 -17.04 -13.68 -7.54
N ILE A 260 -16.07 -13.24 -6.73
CA ILE A 260 -14.67 -13.70 -6.76
C ILE A 260 -14.43 -14.60 -5.56
N ASP A 261 -14.03 -15.84 -5.79
CA ASP A 261 -13.72 -16.78 -4.74
C ASP A 261 -12.22 -16.93 -4.45
N ALA A 262 -11.90 -17.68 -3.40
CA ALA A 262 -10.52 -17.91 -2.99
C ALA A 262 -9.70 -18.69 -4.04
N GLU A 263 -10.32 -19.55 -4.83
CA GLU A 263 -9.63 -20.32 -5.86
C GLU A 263 -9.23 -19.43 -7.03
N GLU A 264 -10.06 -18.45 -7.39
CA GLU A 264 -9.75 -17.47 -8.43
C GLU A 264 -8.58 -16.57 -8.01
N LEU A 265 -8.55 -16.07 -6.76
CA LEU A 265 -7.39 -15.33 -6.25
C LEU A 265 -6.10 -16.17 -6.25
N LYS A 266 -6.20 -17.45 -5.91
CA LYS A 266 -5.05 -18.38 -5.97
C LYS A 266 -4.57 -18.61 -7.41
N LEU A 267 -5.47 -18.69 -8.39
CA LEU A 267 -5.11 -18.82 -9.79
C LEU A 267 -4.35 -17.58 -10.31
N ILE A 268 -4.85 -16.38 -9.97
CA ILE A 268 -4.19 -15.12 -10.29
C ILE A 268 -2.80 -15.07 -9.65
N TRP A 269 -2.69 -15.38 -8.35
CA TRP A 269 -1.41 -15.42 -7.66
C TRP A 269 -0.41 -16.37 -8.32
N LYS A 270 -0.83 -17.60 -8.66
CA LYS A 270 0.03 -18.59 -9.35
C LYS A 270 0.55 -18.09 -10.69
N ALA A 271 -0.30 -17.37 -11.45
CA ALA A 271 0.11 -16.76 -12.71
C ALA A 271 1.13 -15.63 -12.51
N LEU A 272 1.01 -14.85 -11.43
CA LEU A 272 1.96 -13.79 -11.09
C LEU A 272 3.33 -14.30 -10.60
N LEU A 273 3.44 -15.58 -10.24
CA LEU A 273 4.70 -16.20 -9.81
C LEU A 273 5.51 -16.82 -10.97
N GLN A 274 5.01 -16.82 -12.20
CA GLN A 274 5.68 -17.37 -13.39
C GLN A 274 6.57 -16.34 -14.08
#